data_fb7b36f160c37c12d128fbd8ccef64ae
#
_entry.id   fb7b36f160c37c12d128fbd8ccef64ae
#
_cell.length_a   1.000
_cell.length_b   1.000
_cell.length_c   1.000
_cell.angle_alpha   90.00
_cell.angle_beta   90.00
_cell.angle_gamma   90.00
#
_symmetry.space_group_name_H-M   'P 1'
#
loop_
_entity.id
_entity.type
_entity.pdbx_description
1 polymer ?
#
loop_
_entity_poly.entity_id
_entity_poly.type
_entity_poly.pdbx_seq_one_letter_code
_entity_poly.pdbx_strand_id
1 'polypeptide(L)'
;MAVPNEVSDLIKNSGNNFHAKVARWLSDNGWHVVVSPYYMDQTQNKAREIDLIAEKLWPVINEFNQETGDIAVRLYVECKFVPSYSAFWFADKNMKSALKLVCSSGNYKENNTYTSKHHYLAQSAKVAKLFATSTSKTNENEPFYKALNQALNAMVSMHGQPVSIPTNNNYQRPPALVIEFPIVVCSSFKQIYSADFYAESDPKQITDNFQLEVHYAYIDRHSKQQDDYFLLDFVEFDQLESFANAIDEDAKVAAFFAGGVCPS
;
A
#
# COMPACT_ATOMS: atom_id res chain seq x y z
N MET A 1 -14.19 -35.48 -17.53
CA MET A 1 -14.89 -35.58 -16.25
C MET A 1 -15.39 -34.18 -15.88
N ALA A 2 -16.64 -34.02 -15.48
CA ALA A 2 -17.16 -32.75 -15.00
C ALA A 2 -16.57 -32.44 -13.61
N VAL A 3 -16.21 -31.18 -13.35
CA VAL A 3 -15.73 -30.73 -12.04
C VAL A 3 -16.86 -30.88 -11.02
N PRO A 4 -16.65 -31.50 -9.86
CA PRO A 4 -17.66 -31.57 -8.79
C PRO A 4 -18.11 -30.16 -8.38
N ASN A 5 -19.42 -29.96 -8.16
CA ASN A 5 -19.98 -28.68 -7.77
C ASN A 5 -19.34 -28.12 -6.48
N GLU A 6 -19.02 -28.99 -5.52
CA GLU A 6 -18.35 -28.66 -4.27
C GLU A 6 -17.00 -27.97 -4.48
N VAL A 7 -16.21 -28.40 -5.47
CA VAL A 7 -14.91 -27.79 -5.82
C VAL A 7 -15.13 -26.43 -6.47
N SER A 8 -16.12 -26.31 -7.35
CA SER A 8 -16.48 -25.03 -7.97
C SER A 8 -16.95 -24.01 -6.94
N ASP A 9 -17.73 -24.43 -5.96
CA ASP A 9 -18.23 -23.58 -4.88
C ASP A 9 -17.10 -23.18 -3.91
N LEU A 10 -16.20 -24.13 -3.59
CA LEU A 10 -15.01 -23.82 -2.80
C LEU A 10 -14.17 -22.73 -3.46
N ILE A 11 -13.89 -22.84 -4.76
CA ILE A 11 -13.10 -21.85 -5.50
C ILE A 11 -13.82 -20.49 -5.52
N LYS A 12 -15.12 -20.46 -5.82
CA LYS A 12 -15.90 -19.21 -5.92
C LYS A 12 -15.99 -18.45 -4.60
N ASN A 13 -16.14 -19.18 -3.49
CA ASN A 13 -16.36 -18.62 -2.16
C ASN A 13 -15.06 -18.43 -1.38
N SER A 14 -13.93 -18.87 -1.92
CA SER A 14 -12.61 -18.70 -1.32
C SER A 14 -12.10 -17.28 -1.48
N GLY A 15 -11.58 -16.68 -0.40
CA GLY A 15 -10.84 -15.42 -0.46
C GLY A 15 -9.66 -15.48 -1.44
N ASN A 16 -9.07 -16.66 -1.63
CA ASN A 16 -7.96 -16.90 -2.56
C ASN A 16 -8.31 -16.58 -4.02
N ASN A 17 -9.59 -16.70 -4.41
CA ASN A 17 -10.02 -16.31 -5.75
C ASN A 17 -9.86 -14.79 -5.97
N PHE A 18 -10.15 -14.00 -4.95
CA PHE A 18 -9.93 -12.56 -5.01
C PHE A 18 -8.44 -12.20 -5.00
N HIS A 19 -7.63 -12.87 -4.16
CA HIS A 19 -6.16 -12.72 -4.19
C HIS A 19 -5.59 -13.00 -5.58
N ALA A 20 -6.00 -14.11 -6.20
CA ALA A 20 -5.56 -14.49 -7.55
C ALA A 20 -6.00 -13.46 -8.61
N LYS A 21 -7.17 -12.81 -8.43
CA LYS A 21 -7.66 -11.75 -9.31
C LYS A 21 -6.77 -10.51 -9.22
N VAL A 22 -6.43 -10.07 -8.00
CA VAL A 22 -5.54 -8.92 -7.75
C VAL A 22 -4.14 -9.22 -8.28
N ALA A 23 -3.58 -10.40 -7.98
CA ALA A 23 -2.25 -10.81 -8.44
C ALA A 23 -2.14 -10.79 -9.97
N ARG A 24 -3.13 -11.34 -10.68
CA ARG A 24 -3.18 -11.32 -12.15
C ARG A 24 -3.23 -9.89 -12.69
N TRP A 25 -4.12 -9.06 -12.13
CA TRP A 25 -4.22 -7.68 -12.57
C TRP A 25 -2.87 -6.94 -12.44
N LEU A 26 -2.20 -7.07 -11.30
CA LEU A 26 -0.88 -6.46 -11.08
C LEU A 26 0.15 -7.00 -12.07
N SER A 27 0.20 -8.32 -12.30
CA SER A 27 1.14 -8.94 -13.26
C SER A 27 0.88 -8.47 -14.69
N ASP A 28 -0.39 -8.38 -15.11
CA ASP A 28 -0.79 -7.93 -16.45
C ASP A 28 -0.46 -6.44 -16.67
N ASN A 29 -0.30 -5.66 -15.58
CA ASN A 29 0.10 -4.25 -15.59
C ASN A 29 1.59 -4.01 -15.28
N GLY A 30 2.41 -5.04 -15.46
CA GLY A 30 3.87 -4.94 -15.43
C GLY A 30 4.51 -4.98 -14.04
N TRP A 31 3.76 -5.39 -13.02
CA TRP A 31 4.31 -5.63 -11.69
C TRP A 31 4.87 -7.04 -11.57
N HIS A 32 6.02 -7.19 -10.94
CA HIS A 32 6.51 -8.49 -10.47
C HIS A 32 5.79 -8.83 -9.16
N VAL A 33 5.06 -9.94 -9.14
CA VAL A 33 4.19 -10.30 -8.00
C VAL A 33 4.69 -11.57 -7.34
N VAL A 34 4.90 -11.49 -6.03
CA VAL A 34 5.17 -12.63 -5.14
C VAL A 34 3.90 -12.89 -4.35
N VAL A 35 3.35 -14.11 -4.48
CA VAL A 35 2.10 -14.51 -3.82
C VAL A 35 2.41 -15.20 -2.51
N SER A 36 1.70 -14.81 -1.45
CA SER A 36 1.79 -15.38 -0.10
C SER A 36 3.22 -15.48 0.46
N PRO A 37 4.07 -14.44 0.33
CA PRO A 37 5.40 -14.50 0.91
C PRO A 37 5.35 -14.43 2.43
N TYR A 38 6.29 -15.16 3.06
CA TYR A 38 6.47 -15.11 4.51
C TYR A 38 7.54 -14.10 4.89
N TYR A 39 7.31 -13.39 5.98
CA TYR A 39 8.28 -12.49 6.60
C TYR A 39 8.38 -12.76 8.11
N MET A 40 9.46 -12.32 8.75
CA MET A 40 9.61 -12.39 10.21
C MET A 40 9.09 -11.12 10.84
N ASP A 41 7.99 -11.23 11.57
CA ASP A 41 7.48 -10.16 12.44
C ASP A 41 8.41 -10.04 13.66
N GLN A 42 9.24 -9.01 13.67
CA GLN A 42 10.22 -8.79 14.74
C GLN A 42 9.55 -8.47 16.08
N THR A 43 8.37 -7.85 16.04
CA THR A 43 7.62 -7.49 17.27
C THR A 43 7.12 -8.73 18.01
N GLN A 44 6.68 -9.75 17.26
CA GLN A 44 6.16 -11.00 17.87
C GLN A 44 7.13 -12.18 17.73
N ASN A 45 8.28 -11.99 17.10
CA ASN A 45 9.26 -13.02 16.78
C ASN A 45 8.61 -14.26 16.13
N LYS A 46 7.78 -14.03 15.13
CA LYS A 46 6.97 -15.06 14.49
C LYS A 46 6.95 -14.87 12.96
N ALA A 47 7.04 -15.98 12.22
CA ALA A 47 6.79 -15.95 10.78
C ALA A 47 5.31 -15.64 10.50
N ARG A 48 5.08 -14.67 9.62
CA ARG A 48 3.77 -14.25 9.15
C ARG A 48 3.74 -14.20 7.64
N GLU A 49 2.57 -14.31 7.09
CA GLU A 49 2.28 -14.23 5.67
C GLU A 49 1.62 -12.88 5.37
N ILE A 50 1.95 -12.29 4.22
CA ILE A 50 1.18 -11.23 3.58
C ILE A 50 0.60 -11.79 2.27
N ASP A 51 -0.55 -11.29 1.84
CA ASP A 51 -1.23 -11.83 0.67
C ASP A 51 -0.38 -11.70 -0.60
N LEU A 52 0.13 -10.49 -0.90
CA LEU A 52 0.99 -10.25 -2.06
C LEU A 52 2.07 -9.21 -1.75
N ILE A 53 3.23 -9.37 -2.40
CA ILE A 53 4.19 -8.28 -2.60
C ILE A 53 4.26 -8.04 -4.12
N ALA A 54 4.10 -6.77 -4.52
CA ALA A 54 4.21 -6.39 -5.92
C ALA A 54 5.30 -5.32 -6.08
N GLU A 55 6.21 -5.53 -7.04
CA GLU A 55 7.35 -4.67 -7.28
C GLU A 55 7.42 -4.26 -8.74
N LYS A 56 7.84 -3.00 -9.00
CA LYS A 56 8.05 -2.46 -10.34
C LYS A 56 9.24 -1.52 -10.33
N LEU A 57 9.97 -1.43 -11.43
CA LEU A 57 11.15 -0.59 -11.58
C LEU A 57 10.86 0.59 -12.49
N TRP A 58 11.47 1.74 -12.16
CA TRP A 58 11.49 2.95 -13.00
C TRP A 58 12.93 3.39 -13.22
N PRO A 59 13.33 3.65 -14.50
CA PRO A 59 14.67 4.07 -14.79
C PRO A 59 14.96 5.48 -14.27
N VAL A 60 16.13 5.66 -13.72
CA VAL A 60 16.69 6.97 -13.32
C VAL A 60 17.48 7.53 -14.49
N ILE A 61 17.02 8.64 -15.02
CA ILE A 61 17.65 9.33 -16.16
C ILE A 61 18.37 10.58 -15.64
N ASN A 62 19.65 10.73 -15.98
CA ASN A 62 20.45 11.90 -15.63
C ASN A 62 20.23 13.08 -16.60
N GLU A 63 20.85 14.22 -16.31
CA GLU A 63 20.82 15.42 -17.17
C GLU A 63 21.36 15.23 -18.59
N PHE A 64 22.18 14.18 -18.83
CA PHE A 64 22.68 13.80 -20.14
C PHE A 64 21.79 12.80 -20.88
N ASN A 65 20.58 12.57 -20.40
CA ASN A 65 19.62 11.59 -20.92
C ASN A 65 20.15 10.14 -20.93
N GLN A 66 20.98 9.81 -19.94
CA GLN A 66 21.54 8.47 -19.76
C GLN A 66 20.86 7.79 -18.58
N GLU A 67 20.56 6.51 -18.72
CA GLU A 67 20.09 5.68 -17.63
C GLU A 67 21.25 5.39 -16.65
N THR A 68 21.07 5.78 -15.39
CA THR A 68 22.10 5.67 -14.35
C THR A 68 21.76 4.62 -13.28
N GLY A 69 20.57 4.07 -13.32
CA GLY A 69 20.05 3.06 -12.41
C GLY A 69 18.55 3.01 -12.41
N ASP A 70 18.00 2.38 -11.40
CA ASP A 70 16.55 2.26 -11.20
C ASP A 70 16.17 2.74 -9.80
N ILE A 71 14.92 3.16 -9.65
CA ILE A 71 14.20 3.11 -8.37
C ILE A 71 13.20 1.96 -8.43
N ALA A 72 12.89 1.38 -7.30
CA ALA A 72 11.83 0.39 -7.16
C ALA A 72 10.66 0.95 -6.38
N VAL A 73 9.46 0.57 -6.76
CA VAL A 73 8.27 0.68 -5.90
C VAL A 73 7.89 -0.71 -5.44
N ARG A 74 7.60 -0.84 -4.15
CA ARG A 74 7.13 -2.06 -3.53
C ARG A 74 5.79 -1.82 -2.86
N LEU A 75 4.79 -2.58 -3.26
CA LEU A 75 3.47 -2.60 -2.63
C LEU A 75 3.37 -3.79 -1.68
N TYR A 76 2.97 -3.55 -0.45
CA TYR A 76 2.60 -4.57 0.54
C TYR A 76 1.08 -4.68 0.53
N VAL A 77 0.56 -5.73 -0.10
CA VAL A 77 -0.84 -5.84 -0.47
C VAL A 77 -1.57 -6.85 0.41
N GLU A 78 -2.60 -6.39 1.09
CA GLU A 78 -3.62 -7.25 1.69
C GLU A 78 -4.91 -7.19 0.88
N CYS A 79 -5.48 -8.34 0.57
CA CYS A 79 -6.70 -8.46 -0.22
C CYS A 79 -7.88 -8.76 0.69
N LYS A 80 -8.93 -7.95 0.63
CA LYS A 80 -10.12 -8.14 1.49
C LYS A 80 -11.38 -8.28 0.65
N PHE A 81 -12.00 -9.44 0.77
CA PHE A 81 -13.39 -9.60 0.36
C PHE A 81 -14.27 -8.93 1.41
N VAL A 82 -15.15 -8.02 1.00
CA VAL A 82 -15.99 -7.20 1.88
C VAL A 82 -17.44 -7.68 1.81
N PRO A 83 -17.86 -8.67 2.63
CA PRO A 83 -19.22 -9.23 2.60
C PRO A 83 -20.19 -8.51 3.53
N SER A 84 -19.71 -7.61 4.39
CA SER A 84 -20.49 -7.00 5.46
C SER A 84 -20.24 -5.50 5.55
N TYR A 85 -21.19 -4.79 6.19
CA TYR A 85 -21.10 -3.36 6.38
C TYR A 85 -19.93 -2.98 7.27
N SER A 86 -19.22 -1.94 6.86
CA SER A 86 -18.11 -1.34 7.59
C SER A 86 -18.23 0.18 7.57
N ALA A 87 -17.84 0.81 8.64
CA ALA A 87 -17.84 2.26 8.78
C ALA A 87 -16.43 2.77 9.10
N PHE A 88 -16.07 3.89 8.49
CA PHE A 88 -14.81 4.59 8.72
C PHE A 88 -15.09 6.04 9.14
N TRP A 89 -14.45 6.51 10.20
CA TRP A 89 -14.58 7.89 10.68
C TRP A 89 -13.46 8.75 10.15
N PHE A 90 -13.83 9.79 9.41
CA PHE A 90 -12.91 10.69 8.71
C PHE A 90 -12.70 11.99 9.47
N ALA A 91 -11.44 12.40 9.55
CA ALA A 91 -11.02 13.72 10.06
C ALA A 91 -9.92 14.29 9.16
N ASP A 92 -9.49 15.52 9.46
CA ASP A 92 -8.41 16.15 8.72
C ASP A 92 -7.10 15.36 8.82
N LYS A 93 -6.41 15.21 7.69
CA LYS A 93 -5.10 14.58 7.59
C LYS A 93 -4.06 15.41 8.36
N ASN A 94 -3.18 14.74 9.08
CA ASN A 94 -2.01 15.40 9.64
C ASN A 94 -1.00 15.72 8.54
N MET A 95 -1.20 16.85 7.85
CA MET A 95 -0.37 17.24 6.70
C MET A 95 1.11 17.35 7.02
N LYS A 96 1.48 17.76 8.24
CA LYS A 96 2.88 17.84 8.67
C LYS A 96 3.53 16.45 8.75
N SER A 97 2.82 15.48 9.35
CA SER A 97 3.31 14.09 9.44
C SER A 97 3.30 13.41 8.06
N ALA A 98 2.27 13.66 7.23
CA ALA A 98 2.22 13.16 5.87
C ALA A 98 3.37 13.69 5.00
N LEU A 99 3.69 14.98 5.10
CA LEU A 99 4.81 15.58 4.39
C LEU A 99 6.15 14.98 4.85
N LYS A 100 6.33 14.79 6.17
CA LYS A 100 7.52 14.11 6.71
C LYS A 100 7.63 12.68 6.18
N LEU A 101 6.54 11.92 6.13
CA LEU A 101 6.49 10.57 5.57
C LEU A 101 6.95 10.56 4.10
N VAL A 102 6.39 11.44 3.28
CA VAL A 102 6.76 11.56 1.85
C VAL A 102 8.22 11.93 1.68
N CYS A 103 8.73 12.92 2.43
CA CYS A 103 10.13 13.34 2.33
C CYS A 103 11.12 12.27 2.83
N SER A 104 10.70 11.37 3.72
CA SER A 104 11.57 10.28 4.21
C SER A 104 11.61 9.08 3.26
N SER A 105 10.61 8.88 2.42
CA SER A 105 10.45 7.68 1.60
C SER A 105 11.01 7.77 0.18
N GLY A 106 11.33 8.96 -0.35
CA GLY A 106 11.58 9.06 -1.78
C GLY A 106 12.44 10.21 -2.28
N ASN A 107 13.40 10.74 -1.53
CA ASN A 107 14.21 11.90 -1.92
C ASN A 107 13.40 13.20 -2.20
N TYR A 108 12.14 13.25 -1.80
CA TYR A 108 11.30 14.43 -1.94
C TYR A 108 11.77 15.57 -1.00
N LYS A 109 11.54 16.81 -1.43
CA LYS A 109 11.94 18.02 -0.67
C LYS A 109 10.70 18.79 -0.21
N GLU A 110 10.65 19.22 1.04
CA GLU A 110 9.46 19.86 1.65
C GLU A 110 8.90 21.04 0.85
N ASN A 111 9.75 21.88 0.27
CA ASN A 111 9.32 23.11 -0.42
C ASN A 111 9.23 22.95 -1.95
N ASN A 112 9.08 21.71 -2.45
CA ASN A 112 9.01 21.46 -3.87
C ASN A 112 7.56 21.25 -4.33
N THR A 113 7.18 21.89 -5.43
CA THR A 113 5.83 21.79 -6.01
C THR A 113 5.48 20.36 -6.43
N TYR A 114 6.46 19.56 -6.87
CA TYR A 114 6.24 18.16 -7.21
C TYR A 114 5.95 17.30 -5.97
N THR A 115 6.58 17.60 -4.83
CA THR A 115 6.29 16.91 -3.56
C THR A 115 4.83 17.10 -3.15
N SER A 116 4.25 18.29 -3.33
CA SER A 116 2.84 18.55 -2.99
C SER A 116 1.84 17.76 -3.86
N LYS A 117 2.29 17.23 -5.01
CA LYS A 117 1.46 16.40 -5.90
C LYS A 117 1.51 14.91 -5.56
N HIS A 118 2.39 14.49 -4.64
CA HIS A 118 2.46 13.10 -4.19
C HIS A 118 1.06 12.65 -3.71
N HIS A 119 0.63 11.43 -4.07
CA HIS A 119 -0.74 10.98 -3.80
C HIS A 119 -1.09 11.02 -2.30
N TYR A 120 -0.14 10.78 -1.40
CA TYR A 120 -0.34 10.93 0.05
C TYR A 120 -0.70 12.36 0.48
N LEU A 121 -0.33 13.37 -0.29
CA LEU A 121 -0.61 14.78 0.00
C LEU A 121 -1.80 15.32 -0.79
N ALA A 122 -1.94 14.89 -2.06
CA ALA A 122 -2.91 15.47 -3.01
C ALA A 122 -4.27 14.76 -3.02
N GLN A 123 -4.36 13.46 -2.69
CA GLN A 123 -5.56 12.66 -2.88
C GLN A 123 -6.77 13.19 -2.07
N SER A 124 -6.61 13.48 -0.79
CA SER A 124 -7.68 14.03 0.05
C SER A 124 -7.10 14.76 1.26
N ALA A 125 -7.76 15.84 1.64
CA ALA A 125 -7.49 16.55 2.91
C ALA A 125 -8.02 15.78 4.13
N LYS A 126 -8.99 14.87 3.94
CA LYS A 126 -9.56 14.02 4.99
C LYS A 126 -9.12 12.57 4.82
N VAL A 127 -8.84 11.92 5.93
CA VAL A 127 -8.43 10.52 6.04
C VAL A 127 -9.24 9.81 7.11
N ALA A 128 -9.41 8.51 6.98
CA ALA A 128 -9.98 7.69 8.03
C ALA A 128 -9.04 7.67 9.25
N LYS A 129 -9.61 7.71 10.45
CA LYS A 129 -8.90 7.63 11.75
C LYS A 129 -9.30 6.39 12.53
N LEU A 130 -10.54 5.95 12.38
CA LEU A 130 -11.12 4.79 13.04
C LEU A 130 -11.98 4.01 12.05
N PHE A 131 -12.21 2.75 12.35
CA PHE A 131 -13.13 1.91 11.59
C PHE A 131 -13.80 0.85 12.50
N ALA A 132 -14.94 0.33 12.03
CA ALA A 132 -15.64 -0.79 12.64
C ALA A 132 -16.37 -1.60 11.57
N THR A 133 -16.52 -2.91 11.79
CA THR A 133 -17.33 -3.79 10.94
C THR A 133 -18.48 -4.43 11.72
N SER A 134 -19.58 -4.68 11.05
CA SER A 134 -20.80 -5.24 11.66
C SER A 134 -20.64 -6.68 12.18
N THR A 135 -19.61 -7.40 11.74
CA THR A 135 -19.40 -8.82 12.08
C THR A 135 -18.41 -9.06 13.22
N SER A 136 -17.65 -8.04 13.60
CA SER A 136 -16.62 -8.18 14.61
C SER A 136 -17.12 -7.75 15.99
N LYS A 137 -16.99 -8.64 16.99
CA LYS A 137 -17.26 -8.35 18.41
C LYS A 137 -16.01 -7.90 19.17
N THR A 138 -14.81 -8.09 18.59
CA THR A 138 -13.52 -7.72 19.18
C THR A 138 -12.62 -7.14 18.12
N ASN A 139 -11.81 -6.13 18.47
CA ASN A 139 -10.89 -5.48 17.54
C ASN A 139 -9.89 -6.46 16.89
N GLU A 140 -9.44 -7.48 17.60
CA GLU A 140 -8.48 -8.47 17.09
C GLU A 140 -9.02 -9.35 15.96
N ASN A 141 -10.34 -9.55 15.89
CA ASN A 141 -11.02 -10.33 14.86
C ASN A 141 -11.59 -9.47 13.73
N GLU A 142 -11.38 -8.18 13.80
CA GLU A 142 -11.85 -7.23 12.82
C GLU A 142 -11.00 -7.35 11.53
N PRO A 143 -11.63 -7.61 10.34
CA PRO A 143 -10.91 -7.92 9.10
C PRO A 143 -9.93 -6.83 8.66
N PHE A 144 -10.29 -5.56 8.83
CA PHE A 144 -9.44 -4.45 8.44
C PHE A 144 -8.32 -4.19 9.44
N TYR A 145 -8.55 -4.42 10.73
CA TYR A 145 -7.49 -4.39 11.74
C TYR A 145 -6.40 -5.43 11.45
N LYS A 146 -6.82 -6.64 11.07
CA LYS A 146 -5.89 -7.70 10.68
C LYS A 146 -5.11 -7.31 9.42
N ALA A 147 -5.80 -6.78 8.38
CA ALA A 147 -5.16 -6.34 7.15
C ALA A 147 -4.13 -5.23 7.37
N LEU A 148 -4.52 -4.20 8.15
CA LEU A 148 -3.65 -3.12 8.53
C LEU A 148 -2.36 -3.64 9.18
N ASN A 149 -2.51 -4.49 10.21
CA ASN A 149 -1.35 -5.04 10.92
C ASN A 149 -0.46 -5.91 10.01
N GLN A 150 -1.04 -6.70 9.10
CA GLN A 150 -0.26 -7.53 8.19
C GLN A 150 0.52 -6.67 7.18
N ALA A 151 -0.13 -5.68 6.56
CA ALA A 151 0.52 -4.80 5.59
C ALA A 151 1.64 -3.96 6.23
N LEU A 152 1.37 -3.33 7.39
CA LEU A 152 2.37 -2.52 8.08
C LEU A 152 3.50 -3.37 8.68
N ASN A 153 3.21 -4.50 9.30
CA ASN A 153 4.24 -5.40 9.81
C ASN A 153 5.14 -5.93 8.70
N ALA A 154 4.57 -6.32 7.54
CA ALA A 154 5.36 -6.75 6.40
C ALA A 154 6.28 -5.62 5.93
N MET A 155 5.74 -4.40 5.76
CA MET A 155 6.51 -3.25 5.31
C MET A 155 7.67 -2.94 6.26
N VAL A 156 7.43 -2.79 7.58
CA VAL A 156 8.50 -2.43 8.53
C VAL A 156 9.52 -3.56 8.72
N SER A 157 9.08 -4.83 8.63
CA SER A 157 9.99 -5.99 8.77
C SER A 157 10.83 -6.24 7.52
N MET A 158 10.34 -5.89 6.34
CA MET A 158 11.04 -6.08 5.06
C MET A 158 11.72 -4.80 4.57
N HIS A 159 11.57 -3.69 5.28
CA HIS A 159 12.21 -2.43 4.93
C HIS A 159 13.73 -2.60 4.73
N GLY A 160 14.24 -2.10 3.60
CA GLY A 160 15.65 -2.20 3.22
C GLY A 160 16.10 -3.59 2.77
N GLN A 161 15.18 -4.56 2.58
CA GLN A 161 15.52 -5.82 1.93
C GLN A 161 15.61 -5.63 0.40
N PRO A 162 16.44 -6.44 -0.29
CA PRO A 162 16.52 -6.41 -1.75
C PRO A 162 15.16 -6.64 -2.40
N VAL A 163 14.96 -6.08 -3.60
CA VAL A 163 13.78 -6.37 -4.42
C VAL A 163 13.89 -7.77 -5.02
N SER A 164 12.72 -8.40 -5.24
CA SER A 164 12.63 -9.74 -5.84
C SER A 164 12.67 -9.71 -7.37
N ILE A 165 12.51 -8.52 -7.98
CA ILE A 165 12.51 -8.37 -9.44
C ILE A 165 13.88 -8.79 -9.99
N PRO A 166 13.92 -9.70 -10.98
CA PRO A 166 15.15 -9.96 -11.71
C PRO A 166 15.63 -8.69 -12.39
N THR A 167 16.75 -8.14 -11.97
CA THR A 167 17.35 -6.98 -12.63
C THR A 167 17.89 -7.42 -14.00
N ASN A 168 17.23 -7.01 -15.07
CA ASN A 168 17.65 -7.29 -16.45
C ASN A 168 18.90 -6.52 -16.88
N ASN A 169 19.41 -5.66 -16.03
CA ASN A 169 20.57 -4.84 -16.33
C ASN A 169 21.85 -5.68 -16.19
N ASN A 170 22.70 -5.63 -17.22
CA ASN A 170 24.04 -6.23 -17.24
C ASN A 170 24.92 -5.82 -16.04
N TYR A 171 24.42 -4.99 -15.14
CA TYR A 171 25.13 -4.42 -14.00
C TYR A 171 24.71 -4.97 -12.64
N GLN A 172 23.68 -5.81 -12.51
CA GLN A 172 23.21 -6.42 -11.23
C GLN A 172 23.23 -5.44 -10.03
N ARG A 173 22.97 -4.16 -10.27
CA ARG A 173 22.98 -3.17 -9.20
C ARG A 173 21.62 -3.13 -8.53
N PRO A 174 21.57 -3.10 -7.19
CA PRO A 174 20.32 -2.87 -6.49
C PRO A 174 19.76 -1.50 -6.88
N PRO A 175 18.42 -1.30 -6.86
CA PRO A 175 17.83 -0.01 -7.10
C PRO A 175 18.40 1.02 -6.12
N ALA A 176 18.58 2.26 -6.61
CA ALA A 176 19.11 3.36 -5.80
C ALA A 176 18.17 3.72 -4.64
N LEU A 177 16.89 3.42 -4.78
CA LEU A 177 15.84 3.69 -3.80
C LEU A 177 14.73 2.65 -3.94
N VAL A 178 14.14 2.24 -2.82
CA VAL A 178 12.89 1.48 -2.79
C VAL A 178 11.83 2.32 -2.09
N ILE A 179 10.76 2.66 -2.80
CA ILE A 179 9.60 3.38 -2.24
C ILE A 179 8.55 2.33 -1.88
N GLU A 180 8.04 2.39 -0.67
CA GLU A 180 7.21 1.33 -0.09
C GLU A 180 5.82 1.86 0.26
N PHE A 181 4.78 1.15 -0.18
CA PHE A 181 3.37 1.50 0.06
C PHE A 181 2.61 0.32 0.65
N PRO A 182 2.06 0.45 1.87
CA PRO A 182 1.13 -0.51 2.42
C PRO A 182 -0.28 -0.25 1.86
N ILE A 183 -0.92 -1.27 1.30
CA ILE A 183 -2.25 -1.14 0.70
C ILE A 183 -3.19 -2.27 1.11
N VAL A 184 -4.48 -1.95 1.22
CA VAL A 184 -5.57 -2.93 1.34
C VAL A 184 -6.45 -2.83 0.09
N VAL A 185 -6.42 -3.87 -0.73
CA VAL A 185 -7.30 -3.96 -1.91
C VAL A 185 -8.60 -4.63 -1.49
N CYS A 186 -9.71 -3.90 -1.62
CA CYS A 186 -11.05 -4.37 -1.29
C CYS A 186 -11.78 -4.84 -2.53
N SER A 187 -12.57 -5.92 -2.41
CA SER A 187 -13.36 -6.45 -3.53
C SER A 187 -14.42 -5.47 -4.02
N SER A 188 -14.97 -4.63 -3.13
CA SER A 188 -15.91 -3.57 -3.44
C SER A 188 -16.09 -2.64 -2.24
N PHE A 189 -16.40 -1.35 -2.50
CA PHE A 189 -16.79 -0.37 -1.48
C PHE A 189 -18.31 -0.26 -1.26
N LYS A 190 -19.13 -1.09 -1.91
CA LYS A 190 -20.61 -1.05 -1.79
C LYS A 190 -21.12 -1.15 -0.35
N GLN A 191 -20.36 -1.75 0.54
CA GLN A 191 -20.72 -1.93 1.95
C GLN A 191 -19.82 -1.13 2.91
N ILE A 192 -19.04 -0.17 2.38
CA ILE A 192 -18.17 0.68 3.16
C ILE A 192 -18.73 2.10 3.21
N TYR A 193 -18.85 2.63 4.42
CA TYR A 193 -19.45 3.94 4.68
C TYR A 193 -18.49 4.84 5.45
N SER A 194 -18.58 6.14 5.18
CA SER A 194 -17.90 7.19 5.92
C SER A 194 -18.82 7.84 6.93
N ALA A 195 -18.28 8.20 8.08
CA ALA A 195 -18.87 9.09 9.07
C ALA A 195 -17.90 10.23 9.37
N ASP A 196 -18.40 11.36 9.84
CA ASP A 196 -17.55 12.46 10.33
C ASP A 196 -17.04 12.10 11.74
N PHE A 197 -15.76 12.39 12.03
CA PHE A 197 -15.17 12.08 13.32
C PHE A 197 -15.63 13.01 14.43
N TYR A 198 -15.93 14.27 14.10
CA TYR A 198 -16.23 15.32 15.05
C TYR A 198 -17.72 15.69 15.14
N ALA A 199 -18.55 15.17 14.22
CA ALA A 199 -19.96 15.48 14.17
C ALA A 199 -20.83 14.25 13.95
N GLU A 200 -21.98 14.20 14.60
CA GLU A 200 -23.01 13.23 14.25
C GLU A 200 -23.60 13.60 12.89
N SER A 201 -23.38 12.77 11.90
CA SER A 201 -23.88 12.94 10.55
C SER A 201 -24.36 11.62 9.98
N ASP A 202 -25.27 11.66 9.02
CA ASP A 202 -25.70 10.45 8.30
C ASP A 202 -24.51 9.83 7.58
N PRO A 203 -24.29 8.50 7.72
CA PRO A 203 -23.23 7.81 7.01
C PRO A 203 -23.40 7.94 5.49
N LYS A 204 -22.28 8.12 4.77
CA LYS A 204 -22.24 8.18 3.31
C LYS A 204 -21.45 7.01 2.77
N GLN A 205 -21.95 6.37 1.71
CA GLN A 205 -21.21 5.33 1.02
C GLN A 205 -19.90 5.92 0.48
N ILE A 206 -18.80 5.21 0.68
CA ILE A 206 -17.50 5.56 0.09
C ILE A 206 -17.50 5.07 -1.37
N THR A 207 -17.11 5.94 -2.29
CA THR A 207 -17.04 5.66 -3.73
C THR A 207 -15.63 5.73 -4.30
N ASP A 208 -14.73 6.36 -3.58
CA ASP A 208 -13.35 6.61 -4.04
C ASP A 208 -12.33 5.95 -3.12
N ASN A 209 -11.15 5.65 -3.66
CA ASN A 209 -10.02 5.20 -2.87
C ASN A 209 -9.71 6.21 -1.76
N PHE A 210 -9.36 5.73 -0.58
CA PHE A 210 -9.11 6.57 0.58
C PHE A 210 -7.91 6.09 1.40
N GLN A 211 -7.47 6.91 2.33
CA GLN A 211 -6.35 6.64 3.21
C GLN A 211 -6.80 6.47 4.66
N LEU A 212 -6.17 5.55 5.36
CA LEU A 212 -6.25 5.40 6.81
C LEU A 212 -4.94 5.91 7.42
N GLU A 213 -5.06 6.86 8.35
CA GLU A 213 -3.92 7.40 9.11
C GLU A 213 -3.68 6.55 10.36
N VAL A 214 -2.45 6.12 10.56
CA VAL A 214 -2.06 5.23 11.65
C VAL A 214 -0.77 5.71 12.31
N HIS A 215 -0.77 5.75 13.65
CA HIS A 215 0.45 5.73 14.45
C HIS A 215 0.75 4.28 14.82
N TYR A 216 1.89 3.76 14.38
CA TYR A 216 2.19 2.35 14.48
C TYR A 216 3.46 2.09 15.25
N ALA A 217 3.34 1.38 16.37
CA ALA A 217 4.47 0.98 17.19
C ALA A 217 4.97 -0.41 16.76
N TYR A 218 6.27 -0.53 16.52
CA TYR A 218 6.90 -1.78 16.09
C TYR A 218 8.33 -1.90 16.59
N ILE A 219 8.93 -3.08 16.44
CA ILE A 219 10.36 -3.31 16.67
C ILE A 219 11.04 -3.40 15.30
N ASP A 220 12.03 -2.55 15.07
CA ASP A 220 12.80 -2.53 13.83
C ASP A 220 13.81 -3.69 13.76
N ARG A 221 14.48 -3.84 12.61
CA ARG A 221 15.52 -4.86 12.38
C ARG A 221 16.74 -4.74 13.31
N HIS A 222 16.91 -3.61 14.00
CA HIS A 222 17.96 -3.38 14.99
C HIS A 222 17.48 -3.59 16.41
N SER A 223 16.31 -4.21 16.59
CA SER A 223 15.65 -4.46 17.89
C SER A 223 15.33 -3.20 18.68
N LYS A 224 15.10 -2.08 17.98
CA LYS A 224 14.69 -0.82 18.59
C LYS A 224 13.20 -0.63 18.43
N GLN A 225 12.56 -0.18 19.51
CA GLN A 225 11.18 0.25 19.46
C GLN A 225 11.06 1.55 18.67
N GLN A 226 10.15 1.55 17.71
CA GLN A 226 9.77 2.68 16.86
C GLN A 226 8.29 2.98 17.04
N ASP A 227 7.90 4.22 16.80
CA ASP A 227 6.52 4.69 16.75
C ASP A 227 6.44 5.72 15.64
N ASP A 228 5.96 5.27 14.47
CA ASP A 228 5.98 6.07 13.27
C ASP A 228 4.56 6.31 12.73
N TYR A 229 4.43 7.41 12.01
CA TYR A 229 3.23 7.77 11.27
C TYR A 229 3.21 7.09 9.90
N PHE A 230 2.08 6.48 9.57
CA PHE A 230 1.85 5.86 8.27
C PHE A 230 0.50 6.28 7.67
N LEU A 231 0.46 6.25 6.34
CA LEU A 231 -0.78 6.28 5.56
C LEU A 231 -0.91 4.93 4.85
N LEU A 232 -2.05 4.27 5.07
CA LEU A 232 -2.41 3.01 4.45
C LEU A 232 -3.51 3.27 3.42
N ASP A 233 -3.27 2.93 2.16
CA ASP A 233 -4.25 3.10 1.11
C ASP A 233 -5.30 1.98 1.12
N PHE A 234 -6.57 2.35 1.09
CA PHE A 234 -7.70 1.48 0.82
C PHE A 234 -8.13 1.68 -0.63
N VAL A 235 -8.05 0.62 -1.41
CA VAL A 235 -8.26 0.65 -2.86
C VAL A 235 -9.38 -0.31 -3.24
N GLU A 236 -10.43 0.20 -3.90
CA GLU A 236 -11.42 -0.66 -4.51
C GLU A 236 -10.82 -1.34 -5.75
N PHE A 237 -11.09 -2.64 -5.96
CA PHE A 237 -10.51 -3.38 -7.07
C PHE A 237 -10.77 -2.72 -8.42
N ASP A 238 -11.98 -2.21 -8.63
CA ASP A 238 -12.37 -1.56 -9.90
C ASP A 238 -11.67 -0.19 -10.09
N GLN A 239 -11.00 0.34 -9.05
CA GLN A 239 -10.21 1.59 -9.09
C GLN A 239 -8.70 1.33 -8.94
N LEU A 240 -8.25 0.08 -9.03
CA LEU A 240 -6.84 -0.28 -8.89
C LEU A 240 -5.97 0.36 -9.98
N GLU A 241 -6.51 0.56 -11.18
CA GLU A 241 -5.82 1.27 -12.27
C GLU A 241 -5.56 2.73 -11.92
N SER A 242 -6.55 3.43 -11.36
CA SER A 242 -6.38 4.83 -10.93
C SER A 242 -5.31 4.96 -9.84
N PHE A 243 -5.30 4.02 -8.87
CA PHE A 243 -4.27 3.97 -7.84
C PHE A 243 -2.88 3.71 -8.45
N ALA A 244 -2.74 2.70 -9.31
CA ALA A 244 -1.47 2.38 -9.96
C ALA A 244 -0.92 3.55 -10.77
N ASN A 245 -1.77 4.31 -11.47
CA ASN A 245 -1.37 5.51 -12.19
C ASN A 245 -0.85 6.61 -11.24
N ALA A 246 -1.45 6.78 -10.06
CA ALA A 246 -0.94 7.74 -9.07
C ALA A 246 0.44 7.33 -8.54
N ILE A 247 0.65 6.03 -8.28
CA ILE A 247 1.95 5.50 -7.88
C ILE A 247 3.00 5.63 -9.00
N ASP A 248 2.61 5.41 -10.26
CA ASP A 248 3.49 5.59 -11.41
C ASP A 248 3.98 7.05 -11.52
N GLU A 249 3.11 8.03 -11.28
CA GLU A 249 3.50 9.45 -11.27
C GLU A 249 4.44 9.78 -10.09
N ASP A 250 4.14 9.29 -8.89
CA ASP A 250 5.03 9.45 -7.75
C ASP A 250 6.42 8.83 -8.02
N ALA A 251 6.46 7.63 -8.59
CA ALA A 251 7.70 6.94 -8.95
C ALA A 251 8.52 7.72 -9.99
N LYS A 252 7.88 8.29 -11.02
CA LYS A 252 8.54 9.14 -12.03
C LYS A 252 9.17 10.37 -11.39
N VAL A 253 8.45 11.02 -10.47
CA VAL A 253 8.98 12.19 -9.73
C VAL A 253 10.18 11.79 -8.86
N ALA A 254 10.10 10.66 -8.16
CA ALA A 254 11.21 10.17 -7.35
C ALA A 254 12.44 9.81 -8.21
N ALA A 255 12.24 9.17 -9.36
CA ALA A 255 13.31 8.84 -10.32
C ALA A 255 13.97 10.12 -10.86
N PHE A 256 13.17 11.14 -11.15
CA PHE A 256 13.66 12.45 -11.58
C PHE A 256 14.56 13.10 -10.51
N PHE A 257 14.14 13.10 -9.23
CA PHE A 257 14.96 13.61 -8.15
C PHE A 257 16.25 12.77 -7.92
N ALA A 258 16.17 11.44 -8.10
CA ALA A 258 17.33 10.56 -7.99
C ALA A 258 18.36 10.80 -9.11
N GLY A 259 17.92 11.24 -10.30
CA GLY A 259 18.78 11.58 -11.43
C GLY A 259 19.57 12.88 -11.27
N GLY A 260 19.38 13.61 -10.18
CA GLY A 260 20.10 14.86 -9.89
C GLY A 260 19.61 16.07 -10.70
N VAL A 261 18.60 15.91 -11.50
CA VAL A 261 17.98 17.02 -12.26
C VAL A 261 17.15 17.84 -11.27
N CYS A 262 17.70 18.95 -10.74
CA CYS A 262 16.89 19.91 -10.01
C CYS A 262 16.09 20.74 -11.04
N PRO A 263 14.76 20.73 -10.99
CA PRO A 263 14.01 21.74 -11.72
C PRO A 263 14.35 23.10 -11.14
N SER A 264 14.81 23.97 -12.02
CA SER A 264 15.07 25.39 -11.75
C SER A 264 13.79 26.12 -11.35
#